data_4b34619adc6614115d30e7717cd9dc96
#
_entry.id   4b34619adc6614115d30e7717cd9dc96
#
_cell.length_a   1.000
_cell.length_b   1.000
_cell.length_c   1.000
_cell.angle_alpha   90.00
_cell.angle_beta   90.00
_cell.angle_gamma   90.00
#
_symmetry.space_group_name_H-M   'P 1'
#
loop_
_entity.id
_entity.type
_entity.pdbx_description
1 polymer ?
#
loop_
_entity_poly.entity_id
_entity_poly.type
_entity_poly.pdbx_seq_one_letter_code
_entity_poly.pdbx_strand_id
1 'polypeptide(L)'
;FTHSVLAQEYSRKDSLRGHLTNLRSCYNVTFYDLNIVIDDSLKYIGRSSNTIYFEALTDFNKFQLDLFNNLNIISIEFEQRKLNFKREYDAIFIFFDREIKRSEKLKIKIIYKGYPKEAKNPPWDGGFSWNKDKNNNPWIGISCQGLGASSWWPCKDHQSDEPDSMRIVASVRSPLKVVSNGNLRGETLVWNSSLKCFMNTYEWFVSYPINSYNVTL
;
A
#
# COMPACT_ATOMS: atom_id res chain seq x y z
N PHE A 1 19.22 18.93 39.63
CA PHE A 1 19.35 17.99 38.51
C PHE A 1 18.73 18.64 37.27
N THR A 2 19.57 19.16 36.39
CA THR A 2 19.14 19.63 35.05
C THR A 2 19.00 18.42 34.15
N HIS A 3 17.77 18.02 33.85
CA HIS A 3 17.51 17.06 32.78
C HIS A 3 17.64 17.82 31.46
N SER A 4 18.75 17.59 30.75
CA SER A 4 18.86 18.00 29.35
C SER A 4 17.89 17.14 28.54
N VAL A 5 16.79 17.73 28.08
CA VAL A 5 15.93 17.11 27.06
C VAL A 5 16.74 17.16 25.77
N LEU A 6 17.31 16.01 25.39
CA LEU A 6 17.91 15.88 24.07
C LEU A 6 16.77 15.96 23.06
N ALA A 7 16.75 17.04 22.27
CA ALA A 7 15.84 17.13 21.12
C ALA A 7 16.14 15.98 20.17
N GLN A 8 15.12 15.21 19.79
CA GLN A 8 15.26 14.13 18.83
C GLN A 8 15.60 14.75 17.46
N GLU A 9 16.79 14.48 16.94
CA GLU A 9 17.15 14.89 15.59
C GLU A 9 16.39 14.04 14.57
N TYR A 10 15.59 14.68 13.73
CA TYR A 10 14.89 14.01 12.63
C TYR A 10 15.84 13.77 11.46
N SER A 11 15.93 12.53 11.02
CA SER A 11 16.71 12.13 9.85
C SER A 11 16.00 12.51 8.55
N ARG A 12 16.75 12.45 7.44
CA ARG A 12 16.16 12.60 6.09
C ARG A 12 15.04 11.56 5.85
N LYS A 13 15.19 10.35 6.38
CA LYS A 13 14.18 9.29 6.30
C LYS A 13 12.87 9.70 6.98
N ASP A 14 12.96 10.30 8.17
CA ASP A 14 11.78 10.75 8.92
C ASP A 14 11.07 11.90 8.19
N SER A 15 11.83 12.85 7.64
CA SER A 15 11.29 13.95 6.83
C SER A 15 10.58 13.44 5.57
N LEU A 16 11.14 12.48 4.87
CA LEU A 16 10.52 11.90 3.67
C LEU A 16 9.22 11.17 4.00
N ARG A 17 9.13 10.59 5.19
CA ARG A 17 7.96 9.82 5.61
C ARG A 17 6.86 10.70 6.18
N GLY A 18 7.17 11.63 7.06
CA GLY A 18 6.20 12.38 7.86
C GLY A 18 5.79 13.73 7.30
N HIS A 19 6.55 14.30 6.37
CA HIS A 19 6.33 15.67 5.93
C HIS A 19 5.38 15.76 4.72
N LEU A 20 4.36 16.62 4.83
CA LEU A 20 3.48 16.96 3.71
C LEU A 20 4.18 17.97 2.78
N THR A 21 5.14 17.49 1.99
CA THR A 21 5.86 18.32 1.02
C THR A 21 4.96 18.71 -0.16
N ASN A 22 5.40 19.67 -0.98
CA ASN A 22 4.69 20.03 -2.22
C ASN A 22 4.49 18.83 -3.15
N LEU A 23 5.38 17.83 -3.10
CA LEU A 23 5.26 16.60 -3.90
C LEU A 23 4.18 15.63 -3.39
N ARG A 24 3.70 15.81 -2.18
CA ARG A 24 2.54 15.08 -1.63
C ARG A 24 1.27 15.93 -1.64
N SER A 25 1.36 17.25 -1.49
CA SER A 25 0.22 18.15 -1.47
C SER A 25 -0.26 18.61 -2.85
N CYS A 26 0.50 18.35 -3.92
CA CYS A 26 0.13 18.73 -5.28
C CYS A 26 -1.03 17.91 -5.88
N TYR A 27 -1.44 16.82 -5.24
CA TYR A 27 -2.53 15.96 -5.69
C TYR A 27 -3.38 15.45 -4.52
N ASN A 28 -4.64 15.14 -4.79
CA ASN A 28 -5.58 14.49 -3.88
C ASN A 28 -5.93 13.11 -4.41
N VAL A 29 -5.82 12.08 -3.58
CA VAL A 29 -6.24 10.73 -3.96
C VAL A 29 -7.74 10.59 -3.73
N THR A 30 -8.46 10.14 -4.76
CA THR A 30 -9.91 9.97 -4.70
C THR A 30 -10.33 8.50 -4.57
N PHE A 31 -9.50 7.56 -5.12
CA PHE A 31 -9.82 6.14 -5.07
C PHE A 31 -8.55 5.28 -5.17
N TYR A 32 -8.54 4.20 -4.41
CA TYR A 32 -7.56 3.11 -4.57
C TYR A 32 -8.24 1.84 -5.08
N ASP A 33 -7.65 1.19 -6.09
CA ASP A 33 -7.99 -0.16 -6.54
C ASP A 33 -6.80 -1.09 -6.24
N LEU A 34 -6.79 -1.63 -5.02
CA LEU A 34 -5.74 -2.50 -4.52
C LEU A 34 -6.03 -3.95 -4.88
N ASN A 35 -5.09 -4.59 -5.60
CA ASN A 35 -5.11 -5.99 -5.92
C ASN A 35 -3.87 -6.65 -5.30
N ILE A 36 -4.05 -7.49 -4.28
CA ILE A 36 -2.96 -8.11 -3.54
C ILE A 36 -3.02 -9.63 -3.59
N VAL A 37 -1.86 -10.27 -3.78
CA VAL A 37 -1.67 -11.71 -3.73
C VAL A 37 -0.79 -12.04 -2.54
N ILE A 38 -1.30 -12.84 -1.61
CA ILE A 38 -0.54 -13.26 -0.41
C ILE A 38 -0.21 -14.73 -0.53
N ASP A 39 1.06 -15.06 -0.51
CA ASP A 39 1.59 -16.42 -0.39
C ASP A 39 1.98 -16.67 1.06
N ASP A 40 1.13 -17.39 1.77
CA ASP A 40 1.31 -17.74 3.18
C ASP A 40 2.49 -18.72 3.38
N SER A 41 2.77 -19.58 2.41
CA SER A 41 3.86 -20.56 2.49
C SER A 41 5.24 -19.92 2.41
N LEU A 42 5.36 -18.83 1.65
CA LEU A 42 6.60 -18.08 1.48
C LEU A 42 6.64 -16.80 2.33
N LYS A 43 5.55 -16.48 3.05
CA LYS A 43 5.37 -15.20 3.76
C LYS A 43 5.62 -14.00 2.84
N TYR A 44 5.01 -14.01 1.68
CA TYR A 44 5.37 -13.18 0.55
C TYR A 44 4.15 -12.49 -0.07
N ILE A 45 4.31 -11.24 -0.45
CA ILE A 45 3.38 -10.53 -1.32
C ILE A 45 3.78 -10.83 -2.76
N GLY A 46 2.95 -11.62 -3.45
CA GLY A 46 3.12 -11.97 -4.85
C GLY A 46 2.98 -10.76 -5.78
N ARG A 47 2.89 -11.00 -7.08
CA ARG A 47 2.69 -9.91 -8.06
C ARG A 47 1.35 -9.22 -7.79
N SER A 48 1.41 -8.11 -7.13
CA SER A 48 0.30 -7.26 -6.69
C SER A 48 0.30 -5.93 -7.40
N SER A 49 -0.81 -5.20 -7.36
CA SER A 49 -0.88 -3.86 -7.94
C SER A 49 -1.82 -2.96 -7.15
N ASN A 50 -1.53 -1.65 -7.15
CA ASN A 50 -2.47 -0.63 -6.74
C ASN A 50 -2.65 0.37 -7.87
N THR A 51 -3.90 0.60 -8.29
CA THR A 51 -4.26 1.69 -9.19
C THR A 51 -4.76 2.86 -8.35
N ILE A 52 -4.07 3.97 -8.41
CA ILE A 52 -4.31 5.18 -7.63
C ILE A 52 -4.99 6.19 -8.53
N TYR A 53 -6.21 6.55 -8.22
CA TYR A 53 -6.95 7.62 -8.90
C TYR A 53 -6.78 8.91 -8.10
N PHE A 54 -6.45 9.99 -8.79
CA PHE A 54 -6.16 11.25 -8.13
C PHE A 54 -6.60 12.45 -8.97
N GLU A 55 -6.79 13.58 -8.30
CA GLU A 55 -7.00 14.88 -8.90
C GLU A 55 -5.77 15.76 -8.62
N ALA A 56 -5.26 16.43 -9.64
CA ALA A 56 -4.18 17.39 -9.50
C ALA A 56 -4.69 18.69 -8.85
N LEU A 57 -4.08 19.06 -7.74
CA LEU A 57 -4.42 20.31 -7.01
C LEU A 57 -3.62 21.51 -7.48
N THR A 58 -2.45 21.26 -8.07
CA THR A 58 -1.56 22.27 -8.69
C THR A 58 -0.97 21.69 -9.96
N ASP A 59 -0.29 22.50 -10.77
CA ASP A 59 0.51 21.98 -11.89
C ASP A 59 1.77 21.29 -11.36
N PHE A 60 2.10 20.12 -11.90
CA PHE A 60 3.32 19.38 -11.55
C PHE A 60 3.75 18.40 -12.66
N ASN A 61 5.02 18.00 -12.65
CA ASN A 61 5.55 16.90 -13.48
C ASN A 61 6.19 15.79 -12.65
N LYS A 62 6.12 15.91 -11.32
CA LYS A 62 6.68 14.98 -10.36
C LYS A 62 5.86 14.98 -9.09
N PHE A 63 5.61 13.79 -8.53
CA PHE A 63 5.01 13.66 -7.20
C PHE A 63 5.64 12.53 -6.39
N GLN A 64 5.31 12.44 -5.10
CA GLN A 64 5.80 11.42 -4.19
C GLN A 64 4.67 10.48 -3.78
N LEU A 65 4.94 9.17 -3.82
CA LEU A 65 4.24 8.10 -3.12
C LEU A 65 5.19 7.40 -2.16
N ASP A 66 4.66 6.46 -1.40
CA ASP A 66 5.41 5.72 -0.40
C ASP A 66 5.19 4.22 -0.56
N LEU A 67 6.25 3.45 -0.41
CA LEU A 67 6.26 1.99 -0.31
C LEU A 67 7.57 1.56 0.33
N PHE A 68 7.53 0.73 1.34
CA PHE A 68 8.73 0.24 2.02
C PHE A 68 9.69 -0.46 1.05
N ASN A 69 10.99 -0.24 1.24
CA ASN A 69 12.04 -0.63 0.30
C ASN A 69 12.27 -2.16 0.19
N ASN A 70 11.75 -2.94 1.15
CA ASN A 70 11.69 -4.41 1.07
C ASN A 70 10.63 -4.93 0.08
N LEU A 71 9.77 -4.05 -0.44
CA LEU A 71 8.82 -4.34 -1.50
C LEU A 71 9.33 -3.75 -2.83
N ASN A 72 9.55 -4.61 -3.81
CA ASN A 72 10.13 -4.24 -5.10
C ASN A 72 9.06 -3.75 -6.07
N ILE A 73 9.26 -2.58 -6.66
CA ILE A 73 8.43 -2.06 -7.74
C ILE A 73 8.85 -2.74 -9.04
N ILE A 74 7.89 -3.36 -9.72
CA ILE A 74 8.08 -4.00 -11.03
C ILE A 74 7.90 -2.99 -12.14
N SER A 75 6.84 -2.19 -12.07
CA SER A 75 6.56 -1.10 -13.01
C SER A 75 5.63 -0.07 -12.38
N ILE A 76 5.71 1.15 -12.89
CA ILE A 76 4.76 2.23 -12.66
C ILE A 76 4.21 2.61 -14.04
N GLU A 77 2.89 2.55 -14.20
CA GLU A 77 2.22 2.69 -15.49
C GLU A 77 1.23 3.86 -15.47
N PHE A 78 1.35 4.71 -16.48
CA PHE A 78 0.51 5.88 -16.68
C PHE A 78 0.17 5.99 -18.18
N GLU A 79 -1.10 6.15 -18.55
CA GLU A 79 -1.53 6.28 -19.96
C GLU A 79 -0.91 5.21 -20.88
N GLN A 80 -0.88 3.94 -20.41
CA GLN A 80 -0.31 2.78 -21.11
C GLN A 80 1.24 2.82 -21.31
N ARG A 81 1.94 3.75 -20.68
CA ARG A 81 3.40 3.88 -20.70
C ARG A 81 3.99 3.60 -19.32
N LYS A 82 5.25 3.15 -19.29
CA LYS A 82 5.99 3.04 -18.05
C LYS A 82 6.63 4.37 -17.72
N LEU A 83 6.46 4.82 -16.48
CA LEU A 83 7.10 6.01 -15.96
C LEU A 83 8.44 5.70 -15.29
N ASN A 84 9.34 6.66 -15.34
CA ASN A 84 10.57 6.66 -14.58
C ASN A 84 10.26 7.04 -13.12
N PHE A 85 11.00 6.43 -12.21
CA PHE A 85 10.90 6.76 -10.78
C PHE A 85 12.29 6.68 -10.12
N LYS A 86 12.44 7.41 -9.03
CA LYS A 86 13.59 7.32 -8.13
C LYS A 86 13.08 6.94 -6.74
N ARG A 87 13.74 5.99 -6.11
CA ARG A 87 13.48 5.61 -4.73
C ARG A 87 14.54 6.23 -3.81
N GLU A 88 14.08 6.82 -2.71
CA GLU A 88 14.95 7.27 -1.63
C GLU A 88 14.34 6.77 -0.32
N TYR A 89 14.97 5.80 0.34
CA TYR A 89 14.39 5.01 1.43
C TYR A 89 13.03 4.39 1.00
N ASP A 90 11.96 4.73 1.71
CA ASP A 90 10.60 4.24 1.44
C ASP A 90 9.79 5.21 0.54
N ALA A 91 10.33 6.38 0.23
CA ALA A 91 9.72 7.34 -0.69
C ALA A 91 9.99 6.99 -2.15
N ILE A 92 8.97 7.14 -2.99
CA ILE A 92 9.00 6.92 -4.43
C ILE A 92 8.69 8.23 -5.13
N PHE A 93 9.68 8.79 -5.81
CA PHE A 93 9.51 9.98 -6.65
C PHE A 93 9.22 9.53 -8.08
N ILE A 94 8.05 9.87 -8.59
CA ILE A 94 7.56 9.48 -9.91
C ILE A 94 7.61 10.68 -10.83
N PHE A 95 8.17 10.49 -12.03
CA PHE A 95 8.37 11.55 -13.02
C PHE A 95 7.41 11.33 -14.19
N PHE A 96 6.57 12.31 -14.46
CA PHE A 96 5.66 12.29 -15.59
C PHE A 96 6.36 12.81 -16.85
N ASP A 97 6.04 12.22 -18.00
CA ASP A 97 6.60 12.63 -19.30
C ASP A 97 6.00 13.95 -19.81
N ARG A 98 4.97 14.45 -19.15
CA ARG A 98 4.35 15.74 -19.41
C ARG A 98 4.04 16.46 -18.10
N GLU A 99 3.77 17.75 -18.21
CA GLU A 99 3.20 18.48 -17.07
C GLU A 99 1.74 18.07 -16.87
N ILE A 100 1.39 17.73 -15.65
CA ILE A 100 0.02 17.47 -15.20
C ILE A 100 -0.56 18.81 -14.78
N LYS A 101 -1.71 19.16 -15.32
CA LYS A 101 -2.36 20.43 -15.03
C LYS A 101 -3.35 20.31 -13.89
N ARG A 102 -3.48 21.40 -13.13
CA ARG A 102 -4.48 21.50 -12.06
C ARG A 102 -5.85 21.05 -12.54
N SER A 103 -6.59 20.35 -11.68
CA SER A 103 -7.92 19.77 -11.89
C SER A 103 -7.98 18.60 -12.89
N GLU A 104 -6.84 18.14 -13.44
CA GLU A 104 -6.83 16.88 -14.16
C GLU A 104 -7.15 15.71 -13.23
N LYS A 105 -8.04 14.81 -13.65
CA LYS A 105 -8.39 13.57 -12.97
C LYS A 105 -7.75 12.40 -13.69
N LEU A 106 -6.86 11.73 -13.03
CA LEU A 106 -5.92 10.78 -13.62
C LEU A 106 -5.82 9.52 -12.78
N LYS A 107 -5.15 8.51 -13.32
CA LYS A 107 -4.80 7.30 -12.59
C LYS A 107 -3.41 6.82 -12.94
N ILE A 108 -2.74 6.24 -11.95
CA ILE A 108 -1.44 5.59 -12.09
C ILE A 108 -1.52 4.19 -11.49
N LYS A 109 -0.90 3.20 -12.14
CA LYS A 109 -0.86 1.83 -11.64
C LYS A 109 0.55 1.47 -11.24
N ILE A 110 0.71 0.99 -10.01
CA ILE A 110 1.99 0.50 -9.48
C ILE A 110 1.88 -1.01 -9.33
N ILE A 111 2.81 -1.74 -9.96
CA ILE A 111 2.94 -3.19 -9.83
C ILE A 111 4.14 -3.47 -8.94
N TYR A 112 3.95 -4.27 -7.91
CA TYR A 112 4.95 -4.54 -6.89
C TYR A 112 4.89 -5.98 -6.37
N LYS A 113 5.93 -6.40 -5.64
CA LYS A 113 6.02 -7.69 -4.94
C LYS A 113 7.12 -7.62 -3.89
N GLY A 114 7.16 -8.56 -2.97
CA GLY A 114 8.28 -8.64 -2.02
C GLY A 114 7.92 -9.31 -0.70
N TYR A 115 8.88 -9.32 0.20
CA TYR A 115 8.71 -9.83 1.56
C TYR A 115 8.26 -8.67 2.45
N PRO A 116 7.02 -8.67 2.96
CA PRO A 116 6.58 -7.64 3.88
C PRO A 116 7.34 -7.74 5.20
N LYS A 117 7.42 -6.63 5.93
CA LYS A 117 7.98 -6.65 7.27
C LYS A 117 7.12 -7.53 8.19
N GLU A 118 7.76 -8.39 8.98
CA GLU A 118 7.09 -9.15 10.02
C GLU A 118 6.99 -8.32 11.31
N ALA A 119 5.82 -8.33 11.94
CA ALA A 119 5.62 -7.77 13.27
C ALA A 119 6.29 -8.67 14.31
N LYS A 120 7.04 -8.09 15.23
CA LYS A 120 7.70 -8.83 16.33
C LYS A 120 6.78 -9.03 17.53
N ASN A 121 5.95 -8.04 17.81
CA ASN A 121 5.03 -7.99 18.92
C ASN A 121 3.67 -7.40 18.50
N PRO A 122 2.91 -8.09 17.62
CA PRO A 122 1.62 -7.60 17.13
C PRO A 122 0.58 -7.53 18.26
N PRO A 123 -0.34 -6.57 18.24
CA PRO A 123 -0.51 -5.49 17.27
C PRO A 123 0.28 -4.22 17.58
N TRP A 124 1.17 -4.25 18.59
CA TRP A 124 1.90 -3.09 19.13
C TRP A 124 3.04 -2.60 18.23
N ASP A 125 3.51 -3.43 17.32
CA ASP A 125 4.41 -3.05 16.24
C ASP A 125 3.80 -3.43 14.88
N GLY A 126 4.15 -2.64 13.84
CA GLY A 126 3.62 -2.85 12.49
C GLY A 126 4.31 -3.99 11.75
N GLY A 127 3.57 -4.55 10.82
CA GLY A 127 3.99 -5.61 9.92
C GLY A 127 2.96 -6.73 9.80
N PHE A 128 3.35 -7.78 9.11
CA PHE A 128 2.56 -9.00 8.98
C PHE A 128 2.78 -9.93 10.17
N SER A 129 1.69 -10.49 10.68
CA SER A 129 1.70 -11.57 11.64
C SER A 129 1.39 -12.87 10.93
N TRP A 130 2.34 -13.79 10.89
CA TRP A 130 2.21 -15.10 10.25
C TRP A 130 1.99 -16.18 11.31
N ASN A 131 0.84 -16.13 11.94
CA ASN A 131 0.48 -17.03 13.04
C ASN A 131 -0.30 -18.25 12.54
N LYS A 132 -0.70 -19.10 13.47
CA LYS A 132 -1.58 -20.22 13.25
C LYS A 132 -2.71 -20.21 14.27
N ASP A 133 -3.88 -20.68 13.85
CA ASP A 133 -5.01 -20.90 14.75
C ASP A 133 -4.82 -22.15 15.62
N LYS A 134 -5.78 -22.42 16.50
CA LYS A 134 -5.77 -23.62 17.37
C LYS A 134 -5.77 -24.95 16.64
N ASN A 135 -6.16 -24.95 15.36
CA ASN A 135 -6.19 -26.14 14.50
C ASN A 135 -4.95 -26.20 13.57
N ASN A 136 -3.95 -25.35 13.81
CA ASN A 136 -2.71 -25.24 13.04
C ASN A 136 -2.90 -24.69 11.62
N ASN A 137 -4.04 -24.05 11.30
CA ASN A 137 -4.24 -23.37 10.03
C ASN A 137 -3.58 -21.99 10.06
N PRO A 138 -3.07 -21.47 8.92
CA PRO A 138 -2.52 -20.14 8.85
C PRO A 138 -3.53 -19.07 9.33
N TRP A 139 -3.05 -18.16 10.17
CA TRP A 139 -3.77 -17.00 10.67
C TRP A 139 -2.92 -15.76 10.45
N ILE A 140 -3.26 -14.98 9.42
CA ILE A 140 -2.46 -13.87 8.95
C ILE A 140 -3.18 -12.57 9.32
N GLY A 141 -2.45 -11.63 9.87
CA GLY A 141 -2.95 -10.30 10.17
C GLY A 141 -1.96 -9.22 9.77
N ILE A 142 -2.44 -8.02 9.55
CA ILE A 142 -1.63 -6.86 9.21
C ILE A 142 -1.84 -5.76 10.23
N SER A 143 -0.75 -5.19 10.73
CA SER A 143 -0.76 -4.00 11.59
C SER A 143 0.04 -2.88 10.92
N CYS A 144 -0.52 -1.67 10.91
CA CYS A 144 0.18 -0.47 10.45
C CYS A 144 0.89 0.30 11.57
N GLN A 145 0.80 -0.17 12.82
CA GLN A 145 1.31 0.52 14.01
C GLN A 145 2.78 0.93 13.86
N GLY A 146 3.04 2.23 13.98
CA GLY A 146 4.37 2.83 13.82
C GLY A 146 4.97 2.76 12.40
N LEU A 147 4.39 2.00 11.46
CA LEU A 147 4.92 1.81 10.11
C LEU A 147 4.09 2.52 9.02
N GLY A 148 2.78 2.66 9.17
CA GLY A 148 1.88 3.15 8.12
C GLY A 148 1.53 2.10 7.08
N ALA A 149 0.63 2.47 6.18
CA ALA A 149 0.09 1.62 5.13
C ALA A 149 1.14 1.25 4.06
N SER A 150 2.08 2.14 3.79
CA SER A 150 3.16 1.92 2.82
C SER A 150 4.09 0.76 3.17
N SER A 151 3.95 0.20 4.38
CA SER A 151 4.66 -1.01 4.80
C SER A 151 4.25 -2.26 4.01
N TRP A 152 3.08 -2.25 3.31
CA TRP A 152 2.57 -3.40 2.58
C TRP A 152 1.92 -3.10 1.22
N TRP A 153 1.54 -1.85 0.93
CA TRP A 153 1.03 -1.45 -0.38
C TRP A 153 1.41 0.00 -0.72
N PRO A 154 1.64 0.34 -2.01
CA PRO A 154 2.04 1.69 -2.41
C PRO A 154 0.87 2.66 -2.29
N CYS A 155 1.05 3.75 -1.54
CA CYS A 155 0.02 4.76 -1.30
C CYS A 155 0.65 6.14 -1.01
N LYS A 156 -0.18 7.16 -0.89
CA LYS A 156 0.17 8.42 -0.25
C LYS A 156 0.01 8.23 1.26
N ASP A 157 1.11 7.82 1.91
CA ASP A 157 1.10 7.46 3.34
C ASP A 157 1.22 8.71 4.23
N HIS A 158 0.15 9.49 4.28
CA HIS A 158 0.05 10.67 5.10
C HIS A 158 -1.36 10.82 5.66
N GLN A 159 -1.47 11.22 6.92
CA GLN A 159 -2.76 11.32 7.64
C GLN A 159 -3.75 12.32 7.03
N SER A 160 -3.28 13.26 6.19
CA SER A 160 -4.15 14.20 5.48
C SER A 160 -4.83 13.62 4.25
N ASP A 161 -4.57 12.36 3.90
CA ASP A 161 -5.10 11.72 2.70
C ASP A 161 -6.12 10.64 3.07
N GLU A 162 -7.36 10.88 2.71
CA GLU A 162 -8.46 9.94 2.87
C GLU A 162 -9.20 9.84 1.53
N PRO A 163 -8.97 8.77 0.73
CA PRO A 163 -9.71 8.59 -0.51
C PRO A 163 -11.20 8.44 -0.23
N ASP A 164 -12.04 8.91 -1.16
CA ASP A 164 -13.51 8.85 -1.04
C ASP A 164 -14.04 7.41 -0.92
N SER A 165 -13.32 6.46 -1.49
CA SER A 165 -13.66 5.03 -1.50
C SER A 165 -12.46 4.18 -1.88
N MET A 166 -12.58 2.86 -1.66
CA MET A 166 -11.51 1.91 -1.98
C MET A 166 -12.07 0.55 -2.38
N ARG A 167 -11.49 -0.07 -3.40
CA ARG A 167 -11.69 -1.48 -3.74
C ARG A 167 -10.47 -2.27 -3.31
N ILE A 168 -10.69 -3.39 -2.62
CA ILE A 168 -9.64 -4.29 -2.15
C ILE A 168 -9.92 -5.67 -2.70
N VAL A 169 -9.05 -6.16 -3.58
CA VAL A 169 -9.09 -7.52 -4.11
C VAL A 169 -7.92 -8.30 -3.54
N ALA A 170 -8.20 -9.24 -2.68
CA ALA A 170 -7.18 -10.03 -2.02
C ALA A 170 -7.27 -11.51 -2.40
N SER A 171 -6.16 -12.07 -2.86
CA SER A 171 -6.04 -13.47 -3.25
C SER A 171 -5.13 -14.20 -2.28
N VAL A 172 -5.63 -15.29 -1.73
CA VAL A 172 -4.93 -16.18 -0.79
C VAL A 172 -5.04 -17.62 -1.25
N ARG A 173 -4.12 -18.48 -0.85
CA ARG A 173 -4.18 -19.91 -1.13
C ARG A 173 -5.46 -20.52 -0.52
N SER A 174 -6.19 -21.31 -1.32
CA SER A 174 -7.32 -22.10 -0.81
C SER A 174 -6.82 -23.13 0.22
N PRO A 175 -7.52 -23.35 1.34
CA PRO A 175 -8.89 -22.89 1.69
C PRO A 175 -8.94 -21.59 2.53
N LEU A 176 -7.88 -20.80 2.62
CA LEU A 176 -7.88 -19.56 3.38
C LEU A 176 -8.97 -18.59 2.91
N LYS A 177 -9.48 -17.79 3.83
CA LYS A 177 -10.46 -16.73 3.58
C LYS A 177 -9.86 -15.38 3.92
N VAL A 178 -10.35 -14.33 3.26
CA VAL A 178 -9.95 -12.95 3.54
C VAL A 178 -11.11 -12.17 4.13
N VAL A 179 -10.83 -11.45 5.20
CA VAL A 179 -11.73 -10.45 5.79
C VAL A 179 -11.01 -9.10 5.69
N SER A 180 -11.71 -8.08 5.21
CA SER A 180 -11.15 -6.74 4.99
C SER A 180 -12.17 -5.65 5.33
N ASN A 181 -11.81 -4.39 5.11
CA ASN A 181 -12.67 -3.25 5.32
C ASN A 181 -13.81 -3.19 4.29
N GLY A 182 -14.94 -2.61 4.69
CA GLY A 182 -16.09 -2.39 3.81
C GLY A 182 -17.01 -3.59 3.69
N ASN A 183 -17.64 -3.75 2.52
CA ASN A 183 -18.60 -4.81 2.23
C ASN A 183 -18.01 -5.80 1.24
N LEU A 184 -18.19 -7.10 1.50
CA LEU A 184 -17.84 -8.17 0.56
C LEU A 184 -18.73 -8.06 -0.69
N ARG A 185 -18.11 -7.98 -1.86
CA ARG A 185 -18.78 -7.86 -3.16
C ARG A 185 -18.72 -9.13 -3.99
N GLY A 186 -17.69 -9.94 -3.77
CA GLY A 186 -17.52 -11.17 -4.52
C GLY A 186 -16.46 -12.09 -3.95
N GLU A 187 -16.62 -13.36 -4.29
CA GLU A 187 -15.66 -14.43 -3.99
C GLU A 187 -15.49 -15.29 -5.23
N THR A 188 -14.27 -15.60 -5.60
CA THR A 188 -13.97 -16.49 -6.74
C THR A 188 -12.83 -17.42 -6.40
N LEU A 189 -12.85 -18.62 -6.98
CA LEU A 189 -11.76 -19.60 -6.89
C LEU A 189 -11.08 -19.70 -8.24
N VAL A 190 -9.78 -19.37 -8.30
CA VAL A 190 -9.01 -19.33 -9.55
C VAL A 190 -7.74 -20.14 -9.42
N TRP A 191 -7.41 -20.93 -10.46
CA TRP A 191 -6.12 -21.60 -10.53
C TRP A 191 -5.00 -20.61 -10.84
N ASN A 192 -4.01 -20.53 -9.97
CA ASN A 192 -2.82 -19.72 -10.19
C ASN A 192 -1.69 -20.59 -10.74
N SER A 193 -1.38 -20.44 -12.02
CA SER A 193 -0.35 -21.24 -12.71
C SER A 193 1.07 -20.99 -12.20
N SER A 194 1.36 -19.80 -11.71
CA SER A 194 2.68 -19.45 -11.15
C SER A 194 2.91 -20.10 -9.79
N LEU A 195 1.89 -20.14 -8.94
CA LEU A 195 1.94 -20.75 -7.61
C LEU A 195 1.53 -22.22 -7.61
N LYS A 196 1.01 -22.73 -8.76
CA LYS A 196 0.51 -24.09 -8.94
C LYS A 196 -0.49 -24.53 -7.86
N CYS A 197 -1.41 -23.63 -7.52
CA CYS A 197 -2.46 -23.88 -6.53
C CYS A 197 -3.73 -23.09 -6.85
N PHE A 198 -4.84 -23.51 -6.24
CA PHE A 198 -6.06 -22.71 -6.24
C PHE A 198 -5.95 -21.55 -5.27
N MET A 199 -6.39 -20.38 -5.72
CA MET A 199 -6.45 -19.16 -4.94
C MET A 199 -7.91 -18.73 -4.75
N ASN A 200 -8.30 -18.51 -3.51
CA ASN A 200 -9.53 -17.82 -3.18
C ASN A 200 -9.27 -16.31 -3.31
N THR A 201 -10.08 -15.63 -4.09
CA THR A 201 -9.99 -14.19 -4.31
C THR A 201 -11.26 -13.54 -3.82
N TYR A 202 -11.12 -12.57 -2.93
CA TYR A 202 -12.21 -11.82 -2.30
C TYR A 202 -12.16 -10.37 -2.75
N GLU A 203 -13.31 -9.84 -3.13
CA GLU A 203 -13.48 -8.44 -3.46
C GLU A 203 -14.25 -7.73 -2.35
N TRP A 204 -13.61 -6.75 -1.72
CA TRP A 204 -14.18 -5.87 -0.71
C TRP A 204 -14.28 -4.45 -1.24
N PHE A 205 -15.30 -3.72 -0.85
CA PHE A 205 -15.52 -2.34 -1.26
C PHE A 205 -15.86 -1.46 -0.07
N VAL A 206 -15.06 -0.42 0.12
CA VAL A 206 -15.27 0.65 1.10
C VAL A 206 -15.90 1.83 0.37
N SER A 207 -17.13 2.20 0.73
CA SER A 207 -17.94 3.22 0.04
C SER A 207 -17.98 4.57 0.77
N TYR A 208 -17.03 4.82 1.66
CA TYR A 208 -16.88 6.04 2.45
C TYR A 208 -15.39 6.37 2.59
N PRO A 209 -15.04 7.61 2.95
CA PRO A 209 -13.64 7.97 3.17
C PRO A 209 -12.97 7.05 4.18
N ILE A 210 -11.79 6.57 3.84
CA ILE A 210 -10.99 5.68 4.68
C ILE A 210 -9.54 6.14 4.73
N ASN A 211 -9.02 6.33 5.93
CA ASN A 211 -7.61 6.59 6.13
C ASN A 211 -6.79 5.35 5.75
N SER A 212 -5.71 5.54 4.99
CA SER A 212 -4.86 4.44 4.51
C SER A 212 -4.31 3.56 5.64
N TYR A 213 -4.05 4.15 6.81
CA TYR A 213 -3.60 3.44 8.02
C TYR A 213 -4.61 2.40 8.52
N ASN A 214 -5.90 2.62 8.31
CA ASN A 214 -6.97 1.72 8.76
C ASN A 214 -7.27 0.59 7.78
N VAL A 215 -6.66 0.59 6.60
CA VAL A 215 -6.83 -0.50 5.62
C VAL A 215 -6.11 -1.75 6.12
N THR A 216 -6.86 -2.87 6.19
CA THR A 216 -6.35 -4.15 6.74
C THR A 216 -6.95 -5.35 6.02
N LEU A 217 -6.28 -6.48 6.22
CA LEU A 217 -6.72 -7.82 5.77
C LEU A 217 -6.63 -8.80 6.92
#